data_f6420d403739f9a072a5d9d5a16139d3
#
_entry.id   f6420d403739f9a072a5d9d5a16139d3
#
_cell.length_a   1.000
_cell.length_b   1.000
_cell.length_c   1.000
_cell.angle_alpha   90.00
_cell.angle_beta   90.00
_cell.angle_gamma   90.00
#
_symmetry.space_group_name_H-M   'P 1'
#
loop_
_entity.id
_entity.type
_entity.pdbx_description
1 polymer ?
#
loop_
_entity_poly.entity_id
_entity_poly.type
_entity_poly.pdbx_seq_one_letter_code
_entity_poly.pdbx_strand_id
1 'polypeptide(L)'
;QVDMDDPADIWTIDGSLNTLSDRPGMDAQKTDTLGLKFFKKNRFSEFQSLTSTTNTDVVFSYDADWGNVDSHAPYTYDYFSQTLRNRKSFGQEFRLVSNENFETERLPFSWVLGVSYLKLDETNDRQDDGLYGDPQDPFSPYSSLTISSSDYSSENTAFFGNLEYDFTAFTKISLGLRWEDWSAKYSDSDNERFKPSNSMVGGKASLVHNFDGDKNLFINYAKGYKQGGFNVGLGLIEGTTAEDLEYDPEFLTNYEIGVDLPISTNTDLRLNAFYSDREDQQVLISTQVDPNDPNTFVYLTQNAAEGVNYGLELNLNTVVSESLSVFVNLGLLKTEIKNWESRPDLEGRAQAHAPTNSYSLGLNYLPFNNAYLNVNFTGKSGFYYSDSHNNKSDSYLLTNVNFGYEINDWTFEIWARNLFDEYYSTRGFYFGNEAPDFIDTLYERHGDPRHFGFSVRYDF
;
A
#
# COMPACT_ATOMS: atom_id res chain seq x y z
N GLN A 1 -24.39 -14.59 -0.79
CA GLN A 1 -23.66 -13.80 -1.80
C GLN A 1 -22.70 -12.88 -1.06
N VAL A 2 -21.43 -12.90 -1.43
CA VAL A 2 -20.40 -12.02 -0.84
C VAL A 2 -20.75 -10.56 -1.07
N ASP A 3 -20.76 -9.77 -0.01
CA ASP A 3 -20.79 -8.31 -0.06
C ASP A 3 -19.35 -7.77 0.02
N MET A 4 -18.86 -7.22 -1.08
CA MET A 4 -17.48 -6.73 -1.16
C MET A 4 -17.21 -5.48 -0.32
N ASP A 5 -18.27 -4.82 0.14
CA ASP A 5 -18.21 -3.66 1.04
C ASP A 5 -18.24 -4.07 2.52
N ASP A 6 -18.57 -5.33 2.83
CA ASP A 6 -18.50 -5.88 4.17
C ASP A 6 -17.11 -6.46 4.47
N PRO A 7 -16.40 -5.99 5.51
CA PRO A 7 -15.06 -6.46 5.84
C PRO A 7 -14.93 -7.96 6.12
N ALA A 8 -15.98 -8.61 6.62
CA ALA A 8 -15.99 -10.05 6.88
C ALA A 8 -16.21 -10.87 5.60
N ASP A 9 -17.11 -10.42 4.73
CA ASP A 9 -17.55 -11.15 3.54
C ASP A 9 -16.48 -11.35 2.48
N ILE A 10 -15.41 -10.55 2.50
CA ILE A 10 -14.32 -10.63 1.53
C ILE A 10 -13.36 -11.81 1.74
N TRP A 11 -13.49 -12.53 2.85
CA TRP A 11 -12.64 -13.67 3.19
C TRP A 11 -13.43 -14.97 3.09
N THR A 12 -12.93 -15.90 2.30
CA THR A 12 -13.57 -17.20 2.09
C THR A 12 -12.56 -18.33 2.13
N ILE A 13 -13.04 -19.52 2.40
CA ILE A 13 -12.31 -20.77 2.24
C ILE A 13 -12.77 -21.46 0.96
N ASP A 14 -12.04 -22.46 0.48
CA ASP A 14 -12.39 -23.34 -0.65
C ASP A 14 -12.60 -22.66 -2.03
N GLY A 15 -12.26 -21.40 -2.15
CA GLY A 15 -12.42 -20.68 -3.42
C GLY A 15 -13.86 -20.33 -3.80
N SER A 16 -14.81 -20.42 -2.89
CA SER A 16 -16.18 -19.99 -3.13
C SER A 16 -16.36 -18.48 -2.92
N LEU A 17 -17.35 -17.89 -3.58
CA LEU A 17 -17.79 -16.53 -3.32
C LEU A 17 -19.03 -16.51 -2.39
N ASN A 18 -19.12 -17.49 -1.50
CA ASN A 18 -20.18 -17.57 -0.51
C ASN A 18 -19.61 -17.17 0.85
N THR A 19 -20.29 -16.29 1.53
CA THR A 19 -20.01 -15.96 2.93
C THR A 19 -20.92 -16.74 3.85
N LEU A 20 -20.44 -17.00 5.04
CA LEU A 20 -21.25 -17.54 6.15
C LEU A 20 -21.57 -16.48 7.20
N SER A 21 -20.96 -15.29 7.10
CA SER A 21 -21.17 -14.16 7.98
C SER A 21 -22.65 -13.77 8.05
N ASP A 22 -23.17 -13.52 9.24
CA ASP A 22 -24.58 -13.16 9.49
C ASP A 22 -24.75 -11.80 10.16
N ARG A 23 -23.66 -11.15 10.60
CA ARG A 23 -23.67 -9.80 11.18
C ARG A 23 -22.98 -8.80 10.25
N PRO A 24 -23.74 -7.96 9.49
CA PRO A 24 -23.14 -7.05 8.53
C PRO A 24 -22.20 -6.06 9.21
N GLY A 25 -21.04 -5.89 8.62
CA GLY A 25 -20.01 -4.95 9.04
C GLY A 25 -20.18 -3.56 8.42
N MET A 26 -19.23 -2.68 8.73
CA MET A 26 -19.17 -1.32 8.19
C MET A 26 -17.71 -0.88 8.04
N ASP A 27 -17.40 -0.25 6.92
CA ASP A 27 -16.17 0.53 6.72
C ASP A 27 -16.54 1.92 6.21
N ALA A 28 -16.63 2.88 7.11
CA ALA A 28 -17.08 4.24 6.80
C ALA A 28 -16.09 5.28 7.30
N GLN A 29 -15.81 6.27 6.46
CA GLN A 29 -14.87 7.35 6.78
C GLN A 29 -15.46 8.71 6.42
N LYS A 30 -15.31 9.68 7.34
CA LYS A 30 -15.58 11.09 7.10
C LYS A 30 -14.33 11.91 7.35
N THR A 31 -13.92 12.69 6.36
CA THR A 31 -12.70 13.51 6.43
C THR A 31 -12.99 14.97 6.12
N ASP A 32 -12.57 15.86 7.03
CA ASP A 32 -12.56 17.30 6.85
C ASP A 32 -11.12 17.79 6.74
N THR A 33 -10.77 18.49 5.66
CA THR A 33 -9.41 18.99 5.41
C THR A 33 -9.41 20.49 5.12
N LEU A 34 -8.49 21.21 5.75
CA LEU A 34 -8.20 22.61 5.45
C LEU A 34 -6.73 22.74 5.03
N GLY A 35 -6.49 23.35 3.87
CA GLY A 35 -5.15 23.64 3.36
C GLY A 35 -4.96 25.12 3.06
N LEU A 36 -3.83 25.70 3.50
CA LEU A 36 -3.43 27.06 3.20
C LEU A 36 -2.05 27.04 2.52
N LYS A 37 -1.96 27.69 1.37
CA LYS A 37 -0.71 27.86 0.63
C LYS A 37 -0.40 29.34 0.49
N PHE A 38 0.82 29.73 0.86
CA PHE A 38 1.32 31.09 0.69
C PHE A 38 2.61 31.05 -0.13
N PHE A 39 2.69 31.92 -1.15
CA PHE A 39 3.84 32.04 -2.03
C PHE A 39 4.30 33.49 -2.07
N LYS A 40 5.61 33.70 -1.98
CA LYS A 40 6.21 35.02 -2.13
C LYS A 40 7.48 34.94 -2.98
N LYS A 41 7.41 35.48 -4.20
CA LYS A 41 8.58 35.62 -5.06
C LYS A 41 9.46 36.77 -4.62
N ASN A 42 10.75 36.50 -4.52
CA ASN A 42 11.81 37.45 -4.35
C ASN A 42 12.72 37.41 -5.57
N ARG A 43 13.75 38.29 -5.60
CA ARG A 43 14.67 38.35 -6.74
C ARG A 43 15.38 37.02 -7.01
N PHE A 44 15.80 36.28 -5.97
CA PHE A 44 16.64 35.09 -6.08
C PHE A 44 15.89 33.79 -5.80
N SER A 45 14.76 33.85 -5.13
CA SER A 45 14.04 32.67 -4.69
C SER A 45 12.55 32.96 -4.51
N GLU A 46 11.76 31.91 -4.48
CA GLU A 46 10.38 31.90 -4.03
C GLU A 46 10.29 31.24 -2.65
N PHE A 47 9.73 31.97 -1.70
CA PHE A 47 9.32 31.41 -0.42
C PHE A 47 7.95 30.78 -0.54
N GLN A 48 7.80 29.56 -0.05
CA GLN A 48 6.54 28.82 -0.01
C GLN A 48 6.26 28.40 1.44
N SER A 49 5.02 28.60 1.87
CA SER A 49 4.50 28.07 3.14
C SER A 49 3.25 27.25 2.85
N LEU A 50 3.26 25.98 3.28
CA LEU A 50 2.15 25.05 3.13
C LEU A 50 1.71 24.61 4.53
N THR A 51 0.45 24.91 4.85
CA THR A 51 -0.16 24.50 6.12
C THR A 51 -1.33 23.59 5.80
N SER A 52 -1.46 22.48 6.48
CA SER A 52 -2.61 21.57 6.35
C SER A 52 -3.08 21.09 7.71
N THR A 53 -4.37 20.91 7.84
CA THR A 53 -4.97 20.22 8.99
C THR A 53 -6.09 19.33 8.49
N THR A 54 -6.15 18.13 9.02
CA THR A 54 -7.16 17.12 8.66
C THR A 54 -7.75 16.53 9.92
N ASN A 55 -9.07 16.33 9.95
CA ASN A 55 -9.76 15.53 10.95
C ASN A 55 -10.51 14.41 10.24
N THR A 56 -10.30 13.18 10.65
CA THR A 56 -10.91 11.99 10.06
C THR A 56 -11.57 11.17 11.14
N ASP A 57 -12.87 10.92 10.99
CA ASP A 57 -13.63 9.96 11.78
C ASP A 57 -13.79 8.67 10.97
N VAL A 58 -13.49 7.53 11.57
CA VAL A 58 -13.61 6.19 10.96
C VAL A 58 -14.48 5.33 11.85
N VAL A 59 -15.42 4.63 11.24
CA VAL A 59 -16.16 3.52 11.84
C VAL A 59 -15.80 2.26 11.09
N PHE A 60 -15.21 1.30 11.77
CA PHE A 60 -14.87 0.00 11.20
C PHE A 60 -15.48 -1.09 12.08
N SER A 61 -16.30 -1.95 11.50
CA SER A 61 -16.90 -3.08 12.20
C SER A 61 -17.00 -4.28 11.30
N TYR A 62 -17.00 -5.47 11.89
CA TYR A 62 -17.11 -6.72 11.14
C TYR A 62 -17.60 -7.85 12.03
N ASP A 63 -18.17 -8.87 11.40
CA ASP A 63 -18.45 -10.16 12.00
C ASP A 63 -17.12 -10.89 12.28
N ALA A 64 -16.77 -10.99 13.55
CA ALA A 64 -15.43 -11.43 13.95
C ALA A 64 -15.28 -12.96 13.96
N ASP A 65 -16.37 -13.71 13.93
CA ASP A 65 -16.34 -15.16 13.77
C ASP A 65 -16.53 -15.62 12.32
N TRP A 66 -16.89 -14.72 11.39
CA TRP A 66 -17.09 -14.97 9.96
C TRP A 66 -18.08 -16.11 9.67
N GLY A 67 -19.00 -16.36 10.57
CA GLY A 67 -19.90 -17.49 10.54
C GLY A 67 -21.36 -17.13 10.81
N ASN A 68 -22.11 -18.12 11.20
CA ASN A 68 -23.48 -18.00 11.66
C ASN A 68 -23.77 -19.13 12.66
N VAL A 69 -24.98 -19.12 13.24
CA VAL A 69 -25.37 -20.08 14.28
C VAL A 69 -25.23 -21.55 13.87
N ASP A 70 -25.23 -21.86 12.59
CA ASP A 70 -25.08 -23.23 12.07
C ASP A 70 -23.63 -23.57 11.73
N SER A 71 -22.77 -22.58 11.46
CA SER A 71 -21.39 -22.76 11.05
C SER A 71 -20.53 -23.44 12.10
N HIS A 72 -20.79 -23.14 13.37
CA HIS A 72 -20.01 -23.58 14.51
C HIS A 72 -20.71 -24.67 15.34
N ALA A 73 -21.84 -25.20 14.86
CA ALA A 73 -22.60 -26.22 15.59
C ALA A 73 -21.73 -27.48 15.86
N PRO A 74 -21.74 -28.07 17.06
CA PRO A 74 -22.69 -27.84 18.15
C PRO A 74 -22.31 -26.70 19.13
N TYR A 75 -21.24 -25.98 18.87
CA TYR A 75 -20.80 -24.85 19.67
C TYR A 75 -21.60 -23.59 19.28
N THR A 76 -21.82 -22.70 20.24
CA THR A 76 -22.22 -21.32 19.95
C THR A 76 -20.98 -20.46 19.89
N TYR A 77 -20.76 -19.78 18.77
CA TYR A 77 -19.64 -18.89 18.58
C TYR A 77 -20.12 -17.72 17.73
N ASP A 78 -20.36 -16.56 18.38
CA ASP A 78 -20.90 -15.37 17.76
C ASP A 78 -20.14 -14.16 18.31
N TYR A 79 -19.33 -13.53 17.47
CA TYR A 79 -18.43 -12.43 17.84
C TYR A 79 -18.55 -11.28 16.84
N PHE A 80 -18.63 -10.08 17.38
CA PHE A 80 -18.67 -8.86 16.60
C PHE A 80 -17.64 -7.85 17.12
N SER A 81 -16.93 -7.21 16.23
CA SER A 81 -15.94 -6.19 16.56
C SER A 81 -16.30 -4.85 15.93
N GLN A 82 -16.23 -3.78 16.70
CA GLN A 82 -16.38 -2.42 16.24
C GLN A 82 -15.25 -1.53 16.75
N THR A 83 -14.67 -0.73 15.88
CA THR A 83 -13.68 0.29 16.21
C THR A 83 -14.14 1.66 15.74
N LEU A 84 -14.18 2.62 16.65
CA LEU A 84 -14.35 4.03 16.37
C LEU A 84 -12.99 4.71 16.47
N ARG A 85 -12.56 5.39 15.41
CA ARG A 85 -11.26 6.05 15.36
C ARG A 85 -11.43 7.50 14.99
N ASN A 86 -10.79 8.39 15.74
CA ASN A 86 -10.63 9.77 15.35
C ASN A 86 -9.15 10.07 15.13
N ARG A 87 -8.81 10.59 13.96
CA ARG A 87 -7.44 10.93 13.57
C ARG A 87 -7.36 12.40 13.20
N LYS A 88 -6.46 13.12 13.84
CA LYS A 88 -6.16 14.53 13.59
C LYS A 88 -4.72 14.67 13.12
N SER A 89 -4.52 15.41 12.03
CA SER A 89 -3.17 15.74 11.59
C SER A 89 -3.01 17.24 11.41
N PHE A 90 -1.79 17.72 11.70
CA PHE A 90 -1.34 19.08 11.40
C PHE A 90 0.01 19.01 10.70
N GLY A 91 0.08 19.59 9.50
CA GLY A 91 1.30 19.68 8.71
C GLY A 91 1.68 21.13 8.44
N GLN A 92 2.97 21.45 8.61
CA GLN A 92 3.55 22.74 8.22
C GLN A 92 4.83 22.50 7.46
N GLU A 93 4.94 23.10 6.30
CA GLU A 93 6.16 23.04 5.52
C GLU A 93 6.56 24.43 5.03
N PHE A 94 7.84 24.77 5.14
CA PHE A 94 8.45 25.95 4.57
C PHE A 94 9.49 25.52 3.56
N ARG A 95 9.43 26.13 2.37
CA ARG A 95 10.41 25.93 1.29
C ARG A 95 10.96 27.25 0.79
N LEU A 96 12.23 27.22 0.43
CA LEU A 96 12.87 28.21 -0.42
C LEU A 96 13.25 27.49 -1.73
N VAL A 97 12.72 28.00 -2.84
CA VAL A 97 12.96 27.44 -4.17
C VAL A 97 13.71 28.49 -4.99
N SER A 98 14.79 28.14 -5.64
CA SER A 98 15.54 29.06 -6.50
C SER A 98 14.69 29.51 -7.69
N ASN A 99 14.87 30.76 -8.11
CA ASN A 99 14.31 31.22 -9.37
C ASN A 99 15.20 30.74 -10.52
N GLU A 100 14.63 30.09 -11.54
CA GLU A 100 15.39 29.58 -12.70
C GLU A 100 15.98 30.70 -13.57
N ASN A 101 15.33 31.88 -13.56
CA ASN A 101 15.74 33.02 -14.37
C ASN A 101 16.14 34.20 -13.50
N PHE A 102 17.36 34.63 -13.59
CA PHE A 102 17.86 35.82 -12.97
C PHE A 102 18.08 36.92 -14.03
N GLU A 103 17.12 37.86 -14.11
CA GLU A 103 17.06 39.03 -14.98
C GLU A 103 17.16 38.76 -16.50
N THR A 104 18.12 38.04 -17.00
CA THR A 104 18.31 37.70 -18.42
C THR A 104 19.20 36.48 -18.63
N GLU A 105 19.74 35.93 -17.55
CA GLU A 105 20.64 34.77 -17.63
C GLU A 105 20.02 33.57 -16.89
N ARG A 106 19.98 32.43 -17.57
CA ARG A 106 19.64 31.15 -16.94
C ARG A 106 20.81 30.71 -16.08
N LEU A 107 20.56 30.53 -14.77
CA LEU A 107 21.55 29.93 -13.87
C LEU A 107 21.74 28.45 -14.20
N PRO A 108 23.00 27.94 -14.15
CA PRO A 108 23.26 26.52 -14.42
C PRO A 108 22.84 25.60 -13.29
N PHE A 109 22.24 26.14 -12.23
CA PHE A 109 21.78 25.37 -11.06
C PHE A 109 20.42 25.86 -10.58
N SER A 110 19.64 24.92 -10.06
CA SER A 110 18.44 25.16 -9.29
C SER A 110 18.50 24.42 -7.97
N TRP A 111 17.82 24.94 -6.96
CA TRP A 111 17.85 24.34 -5.63
C TRP A 111 16.53 24.53 -4.88
N VAL A 112 16.26 23.59 -3.98
CA VAL A 112 15.18 23.66 -2.99
C VAL A 112 15.79 23.38 -1.64
N LEU A 113 15.44 24.20 -0.64
CA LEU A 113 15.71 23.95 0.77
C LEU A 113 14.39 24.00 1.52
N GLY A 114 14.18 23.08 2.44
CA GLY A 114 12.93 23.06 3.19
C GLY A 114 13.05 22.46 4.58
N VAL A 115 12.05 22.81 5.38
CA VAL A 115 11.78 22.21 6.68
C VAL A 115 10.31 21.84 6.74
N SER A 116 10.02 20.65 7.25
CA SER A 116 8.66 20.18 7.45
C SER A 116 8.46 19.70 8.89
N TYR A 117 7.25 19.93 9.39
CA TYR A 117 6.75 19.40 10.64
C TYR A 117 5.40 18.74 10.38
N LEU A 118 5.24 17.53 10.91
CA LEU A 118 3.98 16.79 10.87
C LEU A 118 3.67 16.30 12.28
N LYS A 119 2.46 16.55 12.75
CA LYS A 119 1.90 15.95 13.94
C LYS A 119 0.67 15.14 13.61
N LEU A 120 0.56 13.96 14.20
CA LEU A 120 -0.59 13.07 14.10
C LEU A 120 -1.04 12.69 15.51
N ASP A 121 -2.31 12.92 15.83
CA ASP A 121 -2.96 12.44 17.04
C ASP A 121 -4.09 11.48 16.63
N GLU A 122 -4.18 10.31 17.24
CA GLU A 122 -5.22 9.31 16.96
C GLU A 122 -5.75 8.74 18.28
N THR A 123 -7.08 8.64 18.38
CA THR A 123 -7.77 7.91 19.44
C THR A 123 -8.56 6.77 18.84
N ASN A 124 -8.54 5.61 19.49
CA ASN A 124 -9.34 4.45 19.11
C ASN A 124 -10.18 4.02 20.34
N ASP A 125 -11.47 3.79 20.10
CA ASP A 125 -12.37 3.10 21.01
C ASP A 125 -12.83 1.84 20.32
N ARG A 126 -12.57 0.67 20.93
CA ARG A 126 -12.94 -0.64 20.39
C ARG A 126 -13.88 -1.35 21.34
N GLN A 127 -14.88 -1.96 20.78
CA GLN A 127 -15.83 -2.83 21.45
C GLN A 127 -15.89 -4.17 20.75
N ASP A 128 -15.66 -5.23 21.50
CA ASP A 128 -15.81 -6.62 21.05
C ASP A 128 -16.92 -7.30 21.86
N ASP A 129 -17.99 -7.66 21.18
CA ASP A 129 -19.12 -8.44 21.70
C ASP A 129 -18.88 -9.91 21.40
N GLY A 130 -19.07 -10.81 22.37
CA GLY A 130 -18.89 -12.23 22.17
C GLY A 130 -19.95 -13.06 22.89
N LEU A 131 -20.38 -14.14 22.26
CA LEU A 131 -21.18 -15.21 22.86
C LEU A 131 -20.50 -16.55 22.54
N TYR A 132 -20.04 -17.25 23.56
CA TYR A 132 -19.44 -18.57 23.42
C TYR A 132 -20.26 -19.62 24.19
N GLY A 133 -20.57 -20.76 23.55
CA GLY A 133 -21.29 -21.87 24.18
C GLY A 133 -20.65 -23.21 23.84
N ASP A 134 -20.29 -23.97 24.86
CA ASP A 134 -19.87 -25.37 24.75
C ASP A 134 -21.04 -26.24 25.19
N PRO A 135 -21.57 -27.16 24.34
CA PRO A 135 -22.66 -28.05 24.70
C PRO A 135 -22.33 -29.03 25.85
N GLN A 136 -21.03 -29.20 26.16
CA GLN A 136 -20.60 -30.04 27.29
C GLN A 136 -20.48 -29.25 28.60
N ASP A 137 -20.51 -27.92 28.55
CA ASP A 137 -20.45 -27.07 29.73
C ASP A 137 -21.85 -26.67 30.19
N PRO A 138 -22.31 -27.11 31.38
CA PRO A 138 -23.62 -26.79 31.89
C PRO A 138 -23.84 -25.32 32.24
N PHE A 139 -22.79 -24.51 32.27
CA PHE A 139 -22.82 -23.07 32.55
C PHE A 139 -22.82 -22.20 31.27
N SER A 140 -22.59 -22.82 30.12
CA SER A 140 -22.65 -22.11 28.84
C SER A 140 -24.09 -21.80 28.40
N PRO A 141 -24.34 -20.78 27.52
CA PRO A 141 -23.33 -19.93 26.92
C PRO A 141 -22.82 -18.79 27.82
N TYR A 142 -21.56 -18.35 27.53
CA TYR A 142 -20.96 -17.17 28.16
C TYR A 142 -21.02 -15.99 27.21
N SER A 143 -21.48 -14.85 27.70
CA SER A 143 -21.36 -13.59 26.98
C SER A 143 -20.15 -12.81 27.48
N SER A 144 -19.43 -12.21 26.58
CA SER A 144 -18.32 -11.30 26.87
C SER A 144 -18.55 -9.94 26.20
N LEU A 145 -18.12 -8.89 26.88
CA LEU A 145 -18.06 -7.55 26.33
C LEU A 145 -16.71 -6.96 26.74
N THR A 146 -15.84 -6.81 25.75
CA THR A 146 -14.54 -6.17 25.97
C THR A 146 -14.57 -4.76 25.39
N ILE A 147 -14.20 -3.78 26.20
CA ILE A 147 -14.06 -2.39 25.76
C ILE A 147 -12.61 -1.99 26.00
N SER A 148 -11.96 -1.57 24.92
CA SER A 148 -10.60 -1.07 24.98
C SER A 148 -10.48 0.30 24.31
N SER A 149 -9.52 1.08 24.75
CA SER A 149 -9.23 2.39 24.16
C SER A 149 -7.74 2.61 24.06
N SER A 150 -7.31 3.40 23.07
CA SER A 150 -5.92 3.80 22.94
C SER A 150 -5.77 5.22 22.42
N ASP A 151 -4.70 5.87 22.88
CA ASP A 151 -4.23 7.17 22.43
C ASP A 151 -2.86 7.02 21.79
N TYR A 152 -2.73 7.53 20.57
CA TYR A 152 -1.49 7.60 19.82
C TYR A 152 -1.20 9.04 19.40
N SER A 153 0.04 9.48 19.57
CA SER A 153 0.52 10.77 19.07
C SER A 153 1.91 10.60 18.48
N SER A 154 2.13 11.13 17.27
CA SER A 154 3.46 11.17 16.68
C SER A 154 3.81 12.56 16.17
N GLU A 155 5.09 12.88 16.23
CA GLU A 155 5.68 14.10 15.72
C GLU A 155 6.86 13.77 14.82
N ASN A 156 6.96 14.52 13.73
CA ASN A 156 7.97 14.31 12.72
C ASN A 156 8.51 15.65 12.25
N THR A 157 9.81 15.86 12.34
CA THR A 157 10.49 17.06 11.89
C THR A 157 11.56 16.68 10.89
N ALA A 158 11.55 17.32 9.71
CA ALA A 158 12.55 17.04 8.70
C ALA A 158 13.16 18.29 8.10
N PHE A 159 14.45 18.19 7.78
CA PHE A 159 15.20 19.17 6.97
C PHE A 159 15.59 18.49 5.67
N PHE A 160 15.35 19.16 4.56
CA PHE A 160 15.68 18.61 3.25
C PHE A 160 16.20 19.67 2.30
N GLY A 161 16.97 19.19 1.32
CA GLY A 161 17.46 20.02 0.22
C GLY A 161 17.67 19.20 -1.02
N ASN A 162 17.55 19.85 -2.17
CA ASN A 162 17.87 19.31 -3.48
C ASN A 162 18.64 20.38 -4.28
N LEU A 163 19.69 19.95 -4.94
CA LEU A 163 20.47 20.77 -5.88
C LEU A 163 20.46 20.08 -7.24
N GLU A 164 20.08 20.80 -8.26
CA GLU A 164 20.21 20.39 -9.65
C GLU A 164 21.23 21.28 -10.33
N TYR A 165 22.12 20.68 -11.11
CA TYR A 165 23.18 21.37 -11.81
C TYR A 165 23.26 20.91 -13.28
N ASP A 166 23.13 21.86 -14.20
CA ASP A 166 23.37 21.66 -15.64
C ASP A 166 24.89 21.55 -15.87
N PHE A 167 25.43 20.32 -15.72
CA PHE A 167 26.87 20.06 -15.88
C PHE A 167 27.35 20.36 -17.31
N THR A 168 26.50 20.07 -18.30
CA THR A 168 26.66 20.50 -19.70
C THR A 168 25.28 20.88 -20.23
N ALA A 169 25.23 21.37 -21.48
CA ALA A 169 23.95 21.59 -22.16
C ALA A 169 23.09 20.33 -22.31
N PHE A 170 23.68 19.13 -22.15
CA PHE A 170 23.05 17.85 -22.35
C PHE A 170 23.00 16.98 -21.08
N THR A 171 23.72 17.37 -20.02
CA THR A 171 23.87 16.54 -18.82
C THR A 171 23.47 17.32 -17.58
N LYS A 172 22.51 16.79 -16.86
CA LYS A 172 22.05 17.30 -15.57
C LYS A 172 22.43 16.34 -14.45
N ILE A 173 22.90 16.89 -13.33
CA ILE A 173 23.14 16.15 -12.09
C ILE A 173 22.19 16.69 -11.03
N SER A 174 21.57 15.80 -10.26
CA SER A 174 20.74 16.16 -9.11
C SER A 174 21.22 15.46 -7.85
N LEU A 175 21.32 16.22 -6.76
CA LEU A 175 21.70 15.73 -5.44
C LEU A 175 20.65 16.16 -4.42
N GLY A 176 20.05 15.21 -3.72
CA GLY A 176 19.06 15.44 -2.67
C GLY A 176 19.49 14.80 -1.37
N LEU A 177 19.19 15.47 -0.26
CA LEU A 177 19.41 14.98 1.09
C LEU A 177 18.19 15.33 1.97
N ARG A 178 17.80 14.40 2.86
CA ARG A 178 16.78 14.59 3.90
C ARG A 178 17.27 13.97 5.19
N TRP A 179 17.22 14.75 6.25
CA TRP A 179 17.33 14.28 7.63
C TRP A 179 15.97 14.41 8.29
N GLU A 180 15.57 13.41 9.05
CA GLU A 180 14.27 13.34 9.69
C GLU A 180 14.41 12.81 11.10
N ASP A 181 13.72 13.46 12.03
CA ASP A 181 13.58 13.05 13.42
C ASP A 181 12.11 12.76 13.70
N TRP A 182 11.83 11.55 14.14
CA TRP A 182 10.51 11.05 14.44
C TRP A 182 10.42 10.54 15.86
N SER A 183 9.30 10.83 16.52
CA SER A 183 8.97 10.25 17.82
C SER A 183 7.48 9.97 17.91
N ALA A 184 7.11 8.97 18.70
CA ALA A 184 5.72 8.66 19.01
C ALA A 184 5.50 8.42 20.50
N LYS A 185 4.22 8.49 20.90
CA LYS A 185 3.73 8.12 22.23
C LYS A 185 2.46 7.31 22.03
N TYR A 186 2.37 6.23 22.76
CA TYR A 186 1.19 5.37 22.80
C TYR A 186 0.84 5.04 24.26
N SER A 187 -0.46 4.95 24.53
CA SER A 187 -0.99 4.38 25.78
C SER A 187 -2.38 3.81 25.52
N ASP A 188 -2.74 2.76 26.23
CA ASP A 188 -4.04 2.12 26.13
C ASP A 188 -4.66 1.79 27.50
N SER A 189 -5.88 1.23 27.46
CA SER A 189 -6.65 0.80 28.64
C SER A 189 -6.00 -0.38 29.38
N ASP A 190 -5.11 -1.13 28.73
CA ASP A 190 -4.40 -2.26 29.34
C ASP A 190 -3.09 -1.85 30.02
N ASN A 191 -2.82 -0.54 30.05
CA ASN A 191 -1.63 0.10 30.58
C ASN A 191 -0.34 -0.16 29.78
N GLU A 192 -0.43 -0.60 28.53
CA GLU A 192 0.71 -0.62 27.63
C GLU A 192 1.13 0.84 27.31
N ARG A 193 2.43 1.06 27.20
CA ARG A 193 2.98 2.39 26.90
C ARG A 193 4.27 2.26 26.10
N PHE A 194 4.33 2.99 24.98
CA PHE A 194 5.50 3.05 24.12
C PHE A 194 5.91 4.51 23.86
N LYS A 195 7.20 4.73 23.67
CA LYS A 195 7.77 6.06 23.35
C LYS A 195 8.96 5.92 22.38
N PRO A 196 8.80 5.26 21.24
CA PRO A 196 9.90 5.12 20.31
C PRO A 196 10.29 6.44 19.67
N SER A 197 11.56 6.56 19.32
CA SER A 197 12.08 7.70 18.56
C SER A 197 13.23 7.26 17.67
N ASN A 198 13.28 7.79 16.44
CA ASN A 198 14.32 7.46 15.48
C ASN A 198 14.74 8.70 14.70
N SER A 199 16.03 8.82 14.40
CA SER A 199 16.55 9.77 13.43
C SER A 199 17.03 9.05 12.19
N MET A 200 16.58 9.51 11.02
CA MET A 200 16.82 8.84 9.75
C MET A 200 17.43 9.81 8.74
N VAL A 201 18.28 9.28 7.85
CA VAL A 201 18.87 10.03 6.75
C VAL A 201 18.60 9.29 5.46
N GLY A 202 18.01 10.01 4.51
CA GLY A 202 17.80 9.54 3.14
C GLY A 202 18.35 10.55 2.14
N GLY A 203 18.53 10.10 0.90
CA GLY A 203 19.03 11.00 -0.14
C GLY A 203 19.03 10.35 -1.51
N LYS A 204 19.33 11.15 -2.51
CA LYS A 204 19.43 10.69 -3.90
C LYS A 204 20.56 11.39 -4.64
N ALA A 205 21.13 10.69 -5.60
CA ALA A 205 22.01 11.25 -6.61
C ALA A 205 21.56 10.75 -7.98
N SER A 206 21.33 11.65 -8.92
CA SER A 206 20.85 11.34 -10.25
C SER A 206 21.71 12.00 -11.31
N LEU A 207 21.96 11.30 -12.40
CA LEU A 207 22.53 11.84 -13.61
C LEU A 207 21.57 11.57 -14.76
N VAL A 208 21.24 12.61 -15.52
CA VAL A 208 20.45 12.50 -16.74
C VAL A 208 21.28 13.08 -17.90
N HIS A 209 21.46 12.29 -18.94
CA HIS A 209 22.14 12.73 -20.17
C HIS A 209 21.18 12.67 -21.34
N ASN A 210 20.92 13.82 -21.95
CA ASN A 210 20.07 13.96 -23.14
C ASN A 210 20.93 13.83 -24.39
N PHE A 211 20.53 12.95 -25.29
CA PHE A 211 21.10 12.81 -26.63
C PHE A 211 20.24 13.59 -27.64
N ASP A 212 20.71 13.68 -28.85
CA ASP A 212 19.93 14.26 -29.95
C ASP A 212 18.64 13.46 -30.17
N GLY A 213 17.53 14.17 -30.47
CA GLY A 213 16.24 13.54 -30.77
C GLY A 213 15.47 13.05 -29.56
N ASP A 214 15.51 13.81 -28.46
CA ASP A 214 14.76 13.58 -27.21
C ASP A 214 15.04 12.23 -26.51
N LYS A 215 16.13 11.58 -26.86
CA LYS A 215 16.61 10.37 -26.17
C LYS A 215 17.33 10.76 -24.90
N ASN A 216 17.09 10.04 -23.83
CA ASN A 216 17.86 10.23 -22.60
C ASN A 216 18.30 8.92 -21.95
N LEU A 217 19.41 9.00 -21.24
CA LEU A 217 19.88 8.00 -20.30
C LEU A 217 19.82 8.60 -18.91
N PHE A 218 19.31 7.86 -17.96
CA PHE A 218 19.38 8.24 -16.55
C PHE A 218 20.04 7.16 -15.69
N ILE A 219 20.73 7.62 -14.67
CA ILE A 219 21.31 6.77 -13.61
C ILE A 219 20.89 7.37 -12.29
N ASN A 220 20.31 6.57 -11.41
CA ASN A 220 19.84 6.99 -10.10
C ASN A 220 20.48 6.12 -9.00
N TYR A 221 20.86 6.78 -7.93
CA TYR A 221 21.13 6.19 -6.64
C TYR A 221 20.19 6.84 -5.62
N ALA A 222 19.51 6.06 -4.81
CA ALA A 222 18.66 6.60 -3.75
C ALA A 222 18.72 5.72 -2.50
N LYS A 223 18.81 6.37 -1.32
CA LYS A 223 18.58 5.72 -0.03
C LYS A 223 17.31 6.29 0.57
N GLY A 224 16.31 5.41 0.74
CA GLY A 224 15.05 5.68 1.42
C GLY A 224 15.01 4.98 2.78
N TYR A 225 14.00 5.32 3.57
CA TYR A 225 13.77 4.70 4.88
C TYR A 225 12.28 4.62 5.20
N LYS A 226 11.93 3.69 6.06
CA LYS A 226 10.65 3.57 6.74
C LYS A 226 10.92 3.65 8.24
N GLN A 227 10.15 4.49 8.94
CA GLN A 227 10.33 4.68 10.39
C GLN A 227 10.08 3.38 11.17
N GLY A 228 10.69 3.28 12.34
CA GLY A 228 10.41 2.24 13.33
C GLY A 228 9.02 2.37 13.94
N GLY A 229 8.70 1.50 14.87
CA GLY A 229 7.40 1.48 15.52
C GLY A 229 7.35 0.49 16.67
N PHE A 230 6.15 0.03 17.00
CA PHE A 230 5.90 -0.90 18.10
C PHE A 230 4.67 -1.77 17.79
N ASN A 231 4.62 -2.94 18.42
CA ASN A 231 3.51 -3.88 18.37
C ASN A 231 2.59 -3.65 19.57
N VAL A 232 1.27 -3.65 19.36
CA VAL A 232 0.25 -3.42 20.38
C VAL A 232 -0.74 -4.58 20.49
N GLY A 233 -1.45 -4.66 21.61
CA GLY A 233 -2.54 -5.62 21.81
C GLY A 233 -2.08 -7.06 22.00
N LEU A 234 -0.80 -7.25 22.36
CA LEU A 234 -0.24 -8.59 22.53
C LEU A 234 -0.39 -9.12 23.96
N GLY A 235 -0.87 -8.29 24.87
CA GLY A 235 -0.73 -8.55 26.32
C GLY A 235 0.70 -8.99 26.58
N LEU A 236 1.34 -8.65 27.62
CA LEU A 236 2.74 -9.09 27.83
C LEU A 236 2.80 -10.62 27.70
N ILE A 237 3.21 -11.12 26.53
CA ILE A 237 3.59 -12.53 26.35
C ILE A 237 4.61 -12.79 27.47
N GLU A 238 4.36 -13.78 28.31
CA GLU A 238 5.15 -14.02 29.52
C GLU A 238 6.64 -14.01 29.16
N GLY A 239 7.38 -13.01 29.72
CA GLY A 239 8.80 -12.82 29.49
C GLY A 239 9.19 -11.79 28.43
N THR A 240 8.26 -11.16 27.68
CA THR A 240 8.59 -10.02 26.79
C THR A 240 8.55 -8.70 27.53
N THR A 241 9.44 -7.79 27.14
CA THR A 241 9.46 -6.40 27.61
C THR A 241 8.91 -5.45 26.55
N ALA A 242 8.62 -4.21 26.93
CA ALA A 242 8.21 -3.19 25.95
C ALA A 242 9.29 -2.98 24.87
N GLU A 243 10.57 -3.14 25.19
CA GLU A 243 11.67 -3.04 24.23
C GLU A 243 11.65 -4.16 23.19
N ASP A 244 11.21 -5.36 23.55
CA ASP A 244 11.06 -6.49 22.60
C ASP A 244 9.90 -6.29 21.62
N LEU A 245 8.98 -5.38 21.94
CA LEU A 245 7.83 -5.05 21.11
C LEU A 245 8.07 -3.85 20.18
N GLU A 246 9.16 -3.12 20.38
CA GLU A 246 9.59 -2.05 19.48
C GLU A 246 10.41 -2.63 18.31
N TYR A 247 10.34 -1.96 17.16
CA TYR A 247 11.14 -2.32 15.98
C TYR A 247 11.76 -1.07 15.34
N ASP A 248 12.95 -1.26 14.79
CA ASP A 248 13.79 -0.21 14.23
C ASP A 248 13.37 0.23 12.81
N PRO A 249 13.87 1.37 12.32
CA PRO A 249 13.68 1.78 10.94
C PRO A 249 14.25 0.77 9.94
N GLU A 250 13.53 0.60 8.82
CA GLU A 250 13.99 -0.13 7.66
C GLU A 250 14.62 0.84 6.66
N PHE A 251 15.70 0.44 5.99
CA PHE A 251 16.35 1.19 4.94
C PHE A 251 16.33 0.45 3.61
N LEU A 252 16.21 1.21 2.52
CA LEU A 252 16.27 0.70 1.17
C LEU A 252 17.25 1.53 0.34
N THR A 253 18.26 0.86 -0.21
CA THR A 253 19.20 1.46 -1.14
C THR A 253 18.90 0.98 -2.56
N ASN A 254 18.57 1.90 -3.46
CA ASN A 254 18.19 1.62 -4.84
C ASN A 254 19.24 2.15 -5.83
N TYR A 255 19.60 1.30 -6.79
CA TYR A 255 20.44 1.61 -7.95
C TYR A 255 19.59 1.39 -9.19
N GLU A 256 19.55 2.34 -10.08
CA GLU A 256 18.70 2.30 -11.25
C GLU A 256 19.41 2.90 -12.46
N ILE A 257 19.23 2.27 -13.61
CA ILE A 257 19.67 2.77 -14.91
C ILE A 257 18.55 2.57 -15.92
N GLY A 258 18.25 3.60 -16.69
CA GLY A 258 17.22 3.50 -17.70
C GLY A 258 17.45 4.43 -18.87
N VAL A 259 16.70 4.16 -19.94
CA VAL A 259 16.70 4.93 -21.17
C VAL A 259 15.29 5.26 -21.62
N ASP A 260 15.08 6.48 -22.07
CA ASP A 260 13.88 6.89 -22.80
C ASP A 260 14.27 7.04 -24.28
N LEU A 261 13.59 6.32 -25.14
CA LEU A 261 13.89 6.21 -26.55
C LEU A 261 12.63 6.49 -27.38
N PRO A 262 12.47 7.69 -27.96
CA PRO A 262 11.54 7.88 -29.05
C PRO A 262 12.04 7.09 -30.27
N ILE A 263 11.43 5.92 -30.53
CA ILE A 263 11.81 5.04 -31.63
C ILE A 263 11.35 5.64 -32.96
N SER A 264 10.21 6.31 -32.95
CA SER A 264 9.65 7.07 -34.07
C SER A 264 8.86 8.26 -33.56
N THR A 265 8.34 9.08 -34.47
CA THR A 265 7.43 10.20 -34.12
C THR A 265 6.17 9.77 -33.39
N ASN A 266 5.84 8.48 -33.48
CA ASN A 266 4.58 7.92 -32.94
C ASN A 266 4.84 6.84 -31.90
N THR A 267 6.08 6.56 -31.51
CA THR A 267 6.42 5.43 -30.63
C THR A 267 7.50 5.81 -29.64
N ASP A 268 7.17 5.73 -28.37
CA ASP A 268 8.06 5.96 -27.25
C ASP A 268 8.29 4.66 -26.48
N LEU A 269 9.55 4.37 -26.18
CA LEU A 269 9.98 3.21 -25.38
C LEU A 269 10.80 3.69 -24.20
N ARG A 270 10.41 3.27 -22.98
CA ARG A 270 11.26 3.36 -21.78
C ARG A 270 11.68 1.97 -21.36
N LEU A 271 12.96 1.81 -21.09
CA LEU A 271 13.55 0.62 -20.46
C LEU A 271 14.24 1.03 -19.18
N ASN A 272 14.02 0.25 -18.13
CA ASN A 272 14.60 0.48 -16.82
C ASN A 272 15.11 -0.84 -16.23
N ALA A 273 16.31 -0.81 -15.62
CA ALA A 273 16.85 -1.88 -14.80
C ALA A 273 17.16 -1.35 -13.41
N PHE A 274 16.80 -2.08 -12.39
CA PHE A 274 16.99 -1.67 -11.00
C PHE A 274 17.53 -2.81 -10.13
N TYR A 275 18.22 -2.41 -9.07
CA TYR A 275 18.65 -3.27 -7.97
C TYR A 275 18.46 -2.52 -6.66
N SER A 276 17.68 -3.10 -5.74
CA SER A 276 17.39 -2.53 -4.44
C SER A 276 17.84 -3.50 -3.36
N ASP A 277 18.56 -2.97 -2.38
CA ASP A 277 18.99 -3.65 -1.17
C ASP A 277 18.20 -3.14 0.02
N ARG A 278 17.63 -4.04 0.83
CA ARG A 278 16.82 -3.75 2.01
C ARG A 278 17.56 -4.20 3.25
N GLU A 279 17.80 -3.27 4.15
CA GLU A 279 18.43 -3.49 5.46
C GLU A 279 17.35 -3.34 6.55
N ASP A 280 17.40 -4.17 7.58
CA ASP A 280 16.48 -4.17 8.71
C ASP A 280 15.00 -4.24 8.28
N GLN A 281 14.73 -5.11 7.31
CA GLN A 281 13.40 -5.23 6.71
C GLN A 281 12.33 -5.52 7.78
N GLN A 282 11.33 -4.66 7.87
CA GLN A 282 10.18 -4.83 8.74
C GLN A 282 9.23 -5.87 8.12
N VAL A 283 9.14 -7.02 8.76
CA VAL A 283 8.31 -8.14 8.31
C VAL A 283 7.23 -8.42 9.34
N LEU A 284 5.98 -8.49 8.88
CA LEU A 284 4.86 -8.93 9.69
C LEU A 284 4.83 -10.46 9.68
N ILE A 285 5.06 -11.05 10.84
CA ILE A 285 4.96 -12.48 11.06
C ILE A 285 3.73 -12.80 11.92
N SER A 286 3.13 -13.94 11.66
CA SER A 286 2.11 -14.51 12.53
C SER A 286 2.72 -15.69 13.31
N THR A 287 2.41 -15.75 14.58
CA THR A 287 2.85 -16.85 15.46
C THR A 287 1.77 -17.20 16.45
N GLN A 288 1.68 -18.46 16.80
CA GLN A 288 0.82 -18.97 17.87
C GLN A 288 1.64 -19.06 19.15
N VAL A 289 1.19 -18.37 20.19
CA VAL A 289 1.92 -18.31 21.48
C VAL A 289 1.80 -19.63 22.23
N ASP A 290 0.58 -20.20 22.30
CA ASP A 290 0.33 -21.56 22.80
C ASP A 290 -0.11 -22.45 21.63
N PRO A 291 0.71 -23.45 21.23
CA PRO A 291 0.35 -24.35 20.13
C PRO A 291 -0.94 -25.17 20.35
N ASN A 292 -1.45 -25.20 21.57
CA ASN A 292 -2.68 -25.93 21.91
C ASN A 292 -3.92 -25.01 22.01
N ASP A 293 -3.74 -23.69 21.94
CA ASP A 293 -4.83 -22.71 21.98
C ASP A 293 -4.81 -21.83 20.73
N PRO A 294 -5.73 -22.06 19.77
CA PRO A 294 -5.80 -21.27 18.54
C PRO A 294 -6.08 -19.78 18.77
N ASN A 295 -6.69 -19.41 19.92
CA ASN A 295 -6.96 -18.00 20.24
C ASN A 295 -5.71 -17.21 20.66
N THR A 296 -4.55 -17.87 20.80
CA THR A 296 -3.28 -17.22 21.12
C THR A 296 -2.47 -16.81 19.89
N PHE A 297 -3.12 -16.68 18.76
CA PHE A 297 -2.48 -16.26 17.51
C PHE A 297 -2.21 -14.75 17.51
N VAL A 298 -0.97 -14.36 17.28
CA VAL A 298 -0.53 -12.95 17.30
C VAL A 298 0.23 -12.58 16.04
N TYR A 299 0.13 -11.30 15.68
CA TYR A 299 0.87 -10.69 14.57
C TYR A 299 1.93 -9.76 15.14
N LEU A 300 3.20 -9.99 14.76
CA LEU A 300 4.34 -9.19 15.19
C LEU A 300 5.07 -8.61 13.98
N THR A 301 5.32 -7.32 14.01
CA THR A 301 6.29 -6.69 13.12
C THR A 301 7.66 -6.75 13.77
N GLN A 302 8.65 -7.25 13.05
CA GLN A 302 10.04 -7.35 13.50
C GLN A 302 10.99 -6.91 12.38
N ASN A 303 12.19 -6.42 12.74
CA ASN A 303 13.29 -6.23 11.81
C ASN A 303 13.98 -7.58 11.60
N ALA A 304 13.41 -8.39 10.75
CA ALA A 304 13.71 -9.80 10.72
C ALA A 304 14.67 -10.22 9.60
N ALA A 305 14.80 -9.41 8.54
CA ALA A 305 15.48 -9.87 7.34
C ALA A 305 16.24 -8.77 6.60
N GLU A 306 17.28 -9.17 5.91
CA GLU A 306 17.80 -8.46 4.75
C GLU A 306 17.12 -8.98 3.49
N GLY A 307 16.95 -8.17 2.48
CA GLY A 307 16.31 -8.59 1.23
C GLY A 307 16.85 -7.84 0.02
N VAL A 308 16.75 -8.47 -1.13
CA VAL A 308 17.09 -7.83 -2.40
C VAL A 308 15.94 -7.92 -3.38
N ASN A 309 15.75 -6.86 -4.14
CA ASN A 309 14.78 -6.77 -5.22
C ASN A 309 15.50 -6.28 -6.47
N TYR A 310 15.42 -6.98 -7.58
CA TYR A 310 15.98 -6.52 -8.83
C TYR A 310 15.13 -6.92 -10.02
N GLY A 311 15.21 -6.14 -11.07
CA GLY A 311 14.33 -6.38 -12.18
C GLY A 311 14.55 -5.50 -13.40
N LEU A 312 13.65 -5.71 -14.35
CA LEU A 312 13.57 -4.95 -15.60
C LEU A 312 12.15 -4.45 -15.78
N GLU A 313 12.01 -3.23 -16.27
CA GLU A 313 10.72 -2.65 -16.64
C GLU A 313 10.77 -2.13 -18.07
N LEU A 314 9.68 -2.34 -18.80
CA LEU A 314 9.47 -1.86 -20.16
C LEU A 314 8.14 -1.13 -20.22
N ASN A 315 8.15 0.08 -20.78
CA ASN A 315 6.95 0.83 -21.12
C ASN A 315 7.03 1.23 -22.60
N LEU A 316 6.06 0.80 -23.38
CA LEU A 316 5.92 1.13 -24.79
C LEU A 316 4.59 1.83 -25.02
N ASN A 317 4.62 3.00 -25.66
CA ASN A 317 3.43 3.70 -26.12
C ASN A 317 3.58 3.94 -27.61
N THR A 318 2.56 3.59 -28.39
CA THR A 318 2.58 3.77 -29.83
C THR A 318 1.23 4.20 -30.38
N VAL A 319 1.25 5.18 -31.27
CA VAL A 319 0.11 5.55 -32.13
C VAL A 319 0.26 4.76 -33.43
N VAL A 320 -0.50 3.69 -33.55
CA VAL A 320 -0.45 2.78 -34.73
C VAL A 320 -1.10 3.41 -35.94
N SER A 321 -2.19 4.16 -35.72
CA SER A 321 -2.90 4.92 -36.74
C SER A 321 -3.63 6.12 -36.10
N GLU A 322 -4.25 6.98 -36.91
CA GLU A 322 -5.07 8.09 -36.40
C GLU A 322 -6.20 7.63 -35.47
N SER A 323 -6.64 6.39 -35.60
CA SER A 323 -7.73 5.83 -34.81
C SER A 323 -7.30 4.77 -33.78
N LEU A 324 -6.01 4.40 -33.73
CA LEU A 324 -5.56 3.32 -32.83
C LEU A 324 -4.26 3.70 -32.14
N SER A 325 -4.29 3.71 -30.80
CA SER A 325 -3.11 3.73 -29.96
C SER A 325 -3.03 2.49 -29.06
N VAL A 326 -1.81 2.09 -28.76
CA VAL A 326 -1.50 0.90 -27.96
C VAL A 326 -0.45 1.26 -26.92
N PHE A 327 -0.64 0.76 -25.70
CA PHE A 327 0.44 0.76 -24.70
C PHE A 327 0.72 -0.65 -24.18
N VAL A 328 1.98 -0.90 -23.87
CA VAL A 328 2.47 -2.14 -23.26
C VAL A 328 3.35 -1.80 -22.09
N ASN A 329 3.05 -2.33 -20.91
CA ASN A 329 3.90 -2.27 -19.74
C ASN A 329 4.25 -3.70 -19.31
N LEU A 330 5.53 -3.97 -19.10
CA LEU A 330 6.04 -5.24 -18.62
C LEU A 330 6.97 -5.00 -17.44
N GLY A 331 6.80 -5.75 -16.36
CA GLY A 331 7.69 -5.80 -15.21
C GLY A 331 8.17 -7.23 -14.98
N LEU A 332 9.48 -7.38 -14.89
CA LEU A 332 10.16 -8.60 -14.48
C LEU A 332 10.84 -8.33 -13.14
N LEU A 333 10.44 -9.05 -12.11
CA LEU A 333 10.91 -8.85 -10.75
C LEU A 333 11.48 -10.14 -10.18
N LYS A 334 12.64 -10.06 -9.57
CA LYS A 334 13.14 -11.09 -8.67
C LYS A 334 13.37 -10.48 -7.31
N THR A 335 12.78 -11.08 -6.30
CA THR A 335 13.00 -10.73 -4.89
C THR A 335 13.59 -11.93 -4.17
N GLU A 336 14.36 -11.68 -3.13
CA GLU A 336 14.99 -12.75 -2.36
C GLU A 336 15.17 -12.29 -0.91
N ILE A 337 14.75 -13.12 0.02
CA ILE A 337 15.08 -12.99 1.45
C ILE A 337 16.53 -13.46 1.60
N LYS A 338 17.42 -12.62 2.15
CA LYS A 338 18.85 -12.91 2.24
C LYS A 338 19.28 -13.45 3.59
N ASN A 339 18.93 -12.77 4.63
CA ASN A 339 19.38 -13.09 5.97
C ASN A 339 18.22 -12.93 6.93
N TRP A 340 17.76 -14.04 7.51
CA TRP A 340 16.70 -14.07 8.49
C TRP A 340 17.00 -15.10 9.57
N GLU A 341 17.69 -14.67 10.62
CA GLU A 341 18.21 -15.57 11.67
C GLU A 341 17.14 -16.47 12.31
N SER A 342 15.93 -15.96 12.54
CA SER A 342 14.84 -16.73 13.15
C SER A 342 14.11 -17.64 12.14
N ARG A 343 14.28 -17.42 10.83
CA ARG A 343 13.62 -18.16 9.75
C ARG A 343 14.58 -18.50 8.60
N PRO A 344 15.67 -19.25 8.88
CA PRO A 344 16.64 -19.63 7.86
C PRO A 344 16.03 -20.51 6.75
N ASP A 345 14.88 -21.13 7.00
CA ASP A 345 14.10 -21.90 6.02
C ASP A 345 13.55 -21.02 4.87
N LEU A 346 13.47 -19.71 5.06
CA LEU A 346 12.98 -18.76 4.06
C LEU A 346 14.08 -18.09 3.24
N GLU A 347 15.35 -18.28 3.59
CA GLU A 347 16.46 -17.73 2.83
C GLU A 347 16.46 -18.22 1.38
N GLY A 348 16.66 -17.31 0.44
CA GLY A 348 16.57 -17.56 -0.99
C GLY A 348 15.14 -17.58 -1.56
N ARG A 349 14.10 -17.56 -0.71
CA ARG A 349 12.71 -17.48 -1.14
C ARG A 349 12.36 -16.06 -1.63
N ALA A 350 11.43 -15.98 -2.59
CA ALA A 350 10.84 -14.70 -2.95
C ALA A 350 10.01 -14.11 -1.80
N GLN A 351 10.04 -12.80 -1.64
CA GLN A 351 9.25 -12.07 -0.65
C GLN A 351 7.74 -12.19 -0.94
N ALA A 352 6.91 -11.98 0.07
CA ALA A 352 5.47 -11.95 -0.09
C ALA A 352 5.01 -10.81 -1.01
N HIS A 353 3.88 -11.01 -1.69
CA HIS A 353 3.25 -10.05 -2.62
C HIS A 353 4.16 -9.54 -3.75
N ALA A 354 5.16 -10.34 -4.15
CA ALA A 354 6.15 -10.01 -5.17
C ALA A 354 6.06 -10.95 -6.39
N PRO A 355 5.08 -10.74 -7.30
CA PRO A 355 4.96 -11.53 -8.53
C PRO A 355 6.18 -11.34 -9.41
N THR A 356 6.71 -12.44 -9.99
CA THR A 356 7.89 -12.41 -10.87
C THR A 356 7.63 -11.70 -12.20
N ASN A 357 6.38 -11.71 -12.66
CA ASN A 357 5.97 -11.03 -13.88
C ASN A 357 4.69 -10.24 -13.63
N SER A 358 4.65 -9.02 -14.12
CA SER A 358 3.45 -8.20 -14.21
C SER A 358 3.38 -7.56 -15.59
N TYR A 359 2.19 -7.48 -16.15
CA TYR A 359 2.01 -6.91 -17.49
C TYR A 359 0.67 -6.21 -17.63
N SER A 360 0.65 -5.20 -18.49
CA SER A 360 -0.55 -4.50 -18.90
C SER A 360 -0.44 -4.18 -20.40
N LEU A 361 -1.51 -4.48 -21.14
CA LEU A 361 -1.67 -4.12 -22.53
C LEU A 361 -2.97 -3.34 -22.69
N GLY A 362 -2.90 -2.12 -23.23
CA GLY A 362 -4.07 -1.31 -23.51
C GLY A 362 -4.21 -0.96 -24.97
N LEU A 363 -5.44 -0.98 -25.45
CA LEU A 363 -5.84 -0.60 -26.79
C LEU A 363 -6.83 0.56 -26.66
N ASN A 364 -6.55 1.70 -27.29
CA ASN A 364 -7.49 2.80 -27.44
C ASN A 364 -7.84 2.93 -28.92
N TYR A 365 -9.07 2.64 -29.26
CA TYR A 365 -9.55 2.65 -30.62
C TYR A 365 -10.70 3.64 -30.80
N LEU A 366 -10.60 4.48 -31.81
CA LEU A 366 -11.60 5.49 -32.20
C LEU A 366 -12.32 4.98 -33.47
N PRO A 367 -13.41 4.20 -33.35
CA PRO A 367 -14.13 3.67 -34.52
C PRO A 367 -14.79 4.76 -35.34
N PHE A 368 -15.17 5.86 -34.70
CA PHE A 368 -15.76 7.06 -35.30
C PHE A 368 -15.26 8.30 -34.56
N ASN A 369 -15.44 9.50 -35.12
CA ASN A 369 -14.97 10.76 -34.50
C ASN A 369 -15.56 11.04 -33.11
N ASN A 370 -16.69 10.44 -32.80
CA ASN A 370 -17.44 10.65 -31.55
C ASN A 370 -17.61 9.36 -30.75
N ALA A 371 -16.83 8.30 -31.04
CA ALA A 371 -16.85 7.06 -30.29
C ALA A 371 -15.44 6.59 -29.96
N TYR A 372 -15.28 5.98 -28.79
CA TYR A 372 -14.05 5.36 -28.38
C TYR A 372 -14.29 3.96 -27.76
N LEU A 373 -13.35 3.08 -27.98
CA LEU A 373 -13.29 1.78 -27.36
C LEU A 373 -11.94 1.60 -26.69
N ASN A 374 -11.95 1.41 -25.36
CA ASN A 374 -10.77 1.10 -24.59
C ASN A 374 -10.84 -0.36 -24.14
N VAL A 375 -9.80 -1.12 -24.42
CA VAL A 375 -9.62 -2.48 -23.93
C VAL A 375 -8.31 -2.54 -23.15
N ASN A 376 -8.37 -3.05 -21.94
CA ASN A 376 -7.21 -3.21 -21.08
C ASN A 376 -7.10 -4.67 -20.61
N PHE A 377 -5.91 -5.24 -20.79
CA PHE A 377 -5.52 -6.53 -20.25
C PHE A 377 -4.48 -6.29 -19.15
N THR A 378 -4.71 -6.79 -17.94
CA THR A 378 -3.78 -6.68 -16.82
C THR A 378 -3.60 -8.03 -16.17
N GLY A 379 -2.37 -8.48 -16.04
CA GLY A 379 -2.08 -9.78 -15.45
C GLY A 379 -0.78 -9.80 -14.66
N LYS A 380 -0.65 -10.82 -13.84
CA LYS A 380 0.57 -11.12 -13.07
C LYS A 380 0.70 -12.62 -12.79
N SER A 381 1.94 -13.04 -12.53
CA SER A 381 2.22 -14.40 -12.07
C SER A 381 1.79 -14.58 -10.61
N GLY A 382 1.66 -15.83 -10.18
CA GLY A 382 1.43 -16.17 -8.78
C GLY A 382 2.54 -15.66 -7.85
N PHE A 383 2.18 -15.33 -6.62
CA PHE A 383 3.06 -14.77 -5.60
C PHE A 383 2.72 -15.36 -4.23
N TYR A 384 3.68 -15.37 -3.30
CA TYR A 384 3.44 -15.78 -1.92
C TYR A 384 2.50 -14.79 -1.22
N TYR A 385 1.53 -15.29 -0.47
CA TYR A 385 0.60 -14.45 0.29
C TYR A 385 1.25 -13.82 1.53
N SER A 386 2.21 -14.51 2.13
CA SER A 386 2.82 -14.12 3.40
C SER A 386 4.27 -14.62 3.49
N ASP A 387 5.04 -13.99 4.35
CA ASP A 387 6.34 -14.52 4.77
C ASP A 387 6.21 -15.54 5.91
N SER A 388 5.01 -15.77 6.46
CA SER A 388 4.74 -16.77 7.50
C SER A 388 4.52 -18.20 6.96
N HIS A 389 4.09 -18.34 5.70
CA HIS A 389 3.77 -19.63 5.06
C HIS A 389 4.09 -19.66 3.56
N ASN A 390 4.06 -20.84 2.95
CA ASN A 390 4.49 -21.04 1.56
C ASN A 390 3.36 -21.07 0.52
N ASN A 391 2.12 -20.71 0.90
CA ASN A 391 1.02 -20.67 -0.05
C ASN A 391 1.10 -19.46 -0.97
N LYS A 392 0.65 -19.69 -2.20
CA LYS A 392 0.71 -18.71 -3.29
C LYS A 392 -0.66 -18.51 -3.92
N SER A 393 -0.88 -17.32 -4.45
CA SER A 393 -1.93 -17.08 -5.41
C SER A 393 -1.64 -17.80 -6.72
N ASP A 394 -2.68 -18.09 -7.51
CA ASP A 394 -2.54 -18.41 -8.92
C ASP A 394 -2.16 -17.17 -9.74
N SER A 395 -1.67 -17.39 -10.96
CA SER A 395 -1.50 -16.34 -11.95
C SER A 395 -2.87 -16.00 -12.55
N TYR A 396 -3.09 -14.73 -12.87
CA TYR A 396 -4.34 -14.30 -13.47
C TYR A 396 -4.18 -13.22 -14.55
N LEU A 397 -5.22 -13.10 -15.40
CA LEU A 397 -5.35 -12.09 -16.44
C LEU A 397 -6.75 -11.48 -16.41
N LEU A 398 -6.84 -10.20 -16.11
CA LEU A 398 -8.09 -9.45 -16.11
C LEU A 398 -8.25 -8.69 -17.42
N THR A 399 -9.46 -8.69 -17.96
CA THR A 399 -9.81 -7.94 -19.15
C THR A 399 -10.90 -6.93 -18.79
N ASN A 400 -10.63 -5.66 -19.07
CA ASN A 400 -11.57 -4.57 -18.87
C ASN A 400 -11.88 -3.91 -20.21
N VAL A 401 -13.13 -3.55 -20.41
CA VAL A 401 -13.60 -2.90 -21.66
C VAL A 401 -14.44 -1.68 -21.30
N ASN A 402 -14.25 -0.60 -22.02
CA ASN A 402 -15.05 0.61 -21.95
C ASN A 402 -15.34 1.10 -23.36
N PHE A 403 -16.62 1.25 -23.72
CA PHE A 403 -17.08 1.87 -24.96
C PHE A 403 -17.83 3.15 -24.63
N GLY A 404 -17.38 4.27 -25.19
CA GLY A 404 -18.01 5.56 -25.03
C GLY A 404 -18.50 6.13 -26.38
N TYR A 405 -19.60 6.86 -26.33
CA TYR A 405 -20.18 7.57 -27.45
C TYR A 405 -20.61 8.98 -27.06
N GLU A 406 -20.17 9.98 -27.82
CA GLU A 406 -20.42 11.40 -27.58
C GLU A 406 -21.45 11.95 -28.55
N ILE A 407 -22.48 12.63 -28.02
CA ILE A 407 -23.51 13.34 -28.84
C ILE A 407 -23.70 14.73 -28.23
N ASN A 408 -23.25 15.76 -28.93
CA ASN A 408 -23.22 17.13 -28.44
C ASN A 408 -22.49 17.21 -27.08
N ASP A 409 -23.19 17.64 -26.04
CA ASP A 409 -22.65 17.79 -24.69
C ASP A 409 -22.86 16.54 -23.79
N TRP A 410 -23.33 15.43 -24.39
CA TRP A 410 -23.57 14.16 -23.69
C TRP A 410 -22.52 13.13 -24.02
N THR A 411 -22.01 12.45 -23.01
CA THR A 411 -21.18 11.26 -23.12
C THR A 411 -21.92 10.06 -22.51
N PHE A 412 -22.08 9.01 -23.28
CA PHE A 412 -22.65 7.72 -22.85
C PHE A 412 -21.55 6.68 -22.83
N GLU A 413 -21.39 5.98 -21.70
CA GLU A 413 -20.40 4.92 -21.56
C GLU A 413 -21.04 3.61 -21.10
N ILE A 414 -20.59 2.51 -21.70
CA ILE A 414 -20.85 1.14 -21.24
C ILE A 414 -19.50 0.52 -20.92
N TRP A 415 -19.39 -0.03 -19.73
CA TRP A 415 -18.14 -0.63 -19.29
C TRP A 415 -18.35 -2.00 -18.65
N ALA A 416 -17.33 -2.85 -18.75
CA ALA A 416 -17.23 -4.13 -18.08
C ALA A 416 -15.84 -4.25 -17.42
N ARG A 417 -15.83 -4.68 -16.16
CA ARG A 417 -14.62 -5.05 -15.43
C ARG A 417 -14.59 -6.55 -15.27
N ASN A 418 -13.38 -7.13 -15.30
CA ASN A 418 -13.20 -8.57 -15.26
C ASN A 418 -14.16 -9.29 -16.23
N LEU A 419 -14.12 -8.90 -17.51
CA LEU A 419 -15.08 -9.31 -18.55
C LEU A 419 -15.28 -10.82 -18.62
N PHE A 420 -14.23 -11.61 -18.41
CA PHE A 420 -14.25 -13.07 -18.51
C PHE A 420 -14.57 -13.78 -17.20
N ASP A 421 -14.86 -12.99 -16.11
CA ASP A 421 -15.20 -13.53 -14.80
C ASP A 421 -14.07 -14.40 -14.21
N GLU A 422 -12.84 -13.93 -14.39
CA GLU A 422 -11.65 -14.59 -13.85
C GLU A 422 -11.72 -14.60 -12.33
N TYR A 423 -11.60 -15.78 -11.76
CA TYR A 423 -11.48 -15.97 -10.32
C TYR A 423 -10.02 -15.81 -9.91
N TYR A 424 -9.73 -14.93 -8.96
CA TYR A 424 -8.35 -14.67 -8.52
C TYR A 424 -8.28 -14.24 -7.07
N SER A 425 -7.22 -14.66 -6.40
CA SER A 425 -6.96 -14.32 -5.00
C SER A 425 -5.91 -13.22 -4.90
N THR A 426 -6.15 -12.28 -3.99
CA THR A 426 -5.27 -11.12 -3.77
C THR A 426 -4.47 -11.23 -2.48
N ARG A 427 -4.96 -11.95 -1.48
CA ARG A 427 -4.33 -12.23 -0.18
C ARG A 427 -4.76 -13.60 0.33
N GLY A 428 -3.99 -14.15 1.25
CA GLY A 428 -4.33 -15.37 1.96
C GLY A 428 -3.60 -15.45 3.29
N PHE A 429 -4.25 -16.04 4.31
CA PHE A 429 -3.66 -16.31 5.61
C PHE A 429 -4.31 -17.54 6.22
N TYR A 430 -3.63 -18.13 7.20
CA TYR A 430 -4.17 -19.25 7.96
C TYR A 430 -4.84 -18.78 9.23
N PHE A 431 -6.00 -19.33 9.51
CA PHE A 431 -6.73 -19.12 10.75
C PHE A 431 -7.58 -20.35 11.08
N GLY A 432 -7.62 -20.73 12.36
CA GLY A 432 -8.43 -21.83 12.85
C GLY A 432 -9.76 -21.32 13.40
N ASN A 433 -10.78 -21.22 12.56
CA ASN A 433 -12.08 -20.69 12.94
C ASN A 433 -13.19 -21.76 12.88
N GLU A 434 -12.97 -22.90 12.24
CA GLU A 434 -14.00 -23.93 12.05
C GLU A 434 -14.06 -24.90 13.21
N ALA A 435 -15.17 -24.87 13.96
CA ALA A 435 -15.47 -25.86 15.00
C ALA A 435 -15.66 -27.26 14.39
N PRO A 436 -15.42 -28.38 15.13
CA PRO A 436 -15.03 -28.42 16.55
C PRO A 436 -13.53 -28.40 16.79
N ASP A 437 -12.71 -28.63 15.76
CA ASP A 437 -11.28 -28.91 15.92
C ASP A 437 -10.43 -27.65 15.74
N PHE A 438 -10.99 -26.54 15.24
CA PHE A 438 -10.32 -25.24 14.97
C PHE A 438 -8.97 -25.42 14.25
N ILE A 439 -8.97 -26.25 13.20
CA ILE A 439 -7.78 -26.56 12.41
C ILE A 439 -7.42 -25.32 11.56
N ASP A 440 -6.13 -25.01 11.47
CA ASP A 440 -5.60 -23.96 10.60
C ASP A 440 -6.07 -24.16 9.15
N THR A 441 -6.96 -23.29 8.70
CA THR A 441 -7.55 -23.29 7.37
C THR A 441 -7.07 -22.07 6.60
N LEU A 442 -6.81 -22.21 5.31
CA LEU A 442 -6.43 -21.08 4.45
C LEU A 442 -7.67 -20.27 4.07
N TYR A 443 -7.71 -19.04 4.54
CA TYR A 443 -8.66 -18.02 4.08
C TYR A 443 -8.04 -17.19 2.97
N GLU A 444 -8.78 -16.98 1.89
CA GLU A 444 -8.35 -16.19 0.74
C GLU A 444 -9.27 -14.99 0.52
N ARG A 445 -8.66 -13.85 0.26
CA ARG A 445 -9.39 -12.67 -0.21
C ARG A 445 -9.40 -12.67 -1.73
N HIS A 446 -10.58 -12.71 -2.29
CA HIS A 446 -10.78 -12.68 -3.74
C HIS A 446 -10.80 -11.24 -4.26
N GLY A 447 -10.44 -11.09 -5.52
CA GLY A 447 -10.67 -9.86 -6.26
C GLY A 447 -12.10 -9.80 -6.79
N ASP A 448 -12.47 -8.62 -7.31
CA ASP A 448 -13.82 -8.36 -7.79
C ASP A 448 -14.24 -9.33 -8.91
N PRO A 449 -15.42 -9.92 -8.83
CA PRO A 449 -15.99 -10.71 -9.93
C PRO A 449 -16.33 -9.81 -11.11
N ARG A 450 -16.76 -10.39 -12.23
CA ARG A 450 -17.25 -9.62 -13.36
C ARG A 450 -18.40 -8.69 -12.95
N HIS A 451 -18.22 -7.42 -13.26
CA HIS A 451 -19.29 -6.44 -13.13
C HIS A 451 -19.28 -5.49 -14.34
N PHE A 452 -20.42 -4.90 -14.62
CA PHE A 452 -20.60 -3.97 -15.72
C PHE A 452 -21.53 -2.84 -15.32
N GLY A 453 -21.40 -1.72 -16.01
CA GLY A 453 -22.20 -0.55 -15.73
C GLY A 453 -22.39 0.34 -16.94
N PHE A 454 -23.23 1.33 -16.75
CA PHE A 454 -23.55 2.37 -17.68
C PHE A 454 -23.41 3.72 -17.01
N SER A 455 -22.72 4.66 -17.66
CA SER A 455 -22.51 6.02 -17.18
C SER A 455 -23.03 7.04 -18.19
N VAL A 456 -23.59 8.11 -17.71
CA VAL A 456 -24.01 9.26 -18.52
C VAL A 456 -23.40 10.52 -17.92
N ARG A 457 -22.69 11.30 -18.76
CA ARG A 457 -22.13 12.61 -18.39
C ARG A 457 -22.70 13.68 -19.28
N TYR A 458 -23.01 14.82 -18.69
CA TYR A 458 -23.39 16.04 -19.41
C TYR A 458 -22.40 17.16 -19.04
N ASP A 459 -21.81 17.76 -20.05
CA ASP A 459 -20.87 18.89 -19.90
C ASP A 459 -21.66 20.20 -20.15
N PHE A 460 -21.67 21.15 -19.19
CA PHE A 460 -22.45 22.39 -19.21
C PHE A 460 -21.73 23.51 -19.94
#